data_55ff38d2f7ac6655792be2085dfdaafe
#
_entry.id   55ff38d2f7ac6655792be2085dfdaafe
#
_cell.length_a   1.000
_cell.length_b   1.000
_cell.length_c   1.000
_cell.angle_alpha   90.00
_cell.angle_beta   90.00
_cell.angle_gamma   90.00
#
_symmetry.space_group_name_H-M   'P 1'
#
loop_
_entity.id
_entity.type
_entity.pdbx_description
1 polymer ?
#
loop_
_entity_poly.entity_id
_entity_poly.type
_entity_poly.pdbx_seq_one_letter_code
_entity_poly.pdbx_strand_id
1 'polypeptide(L)'
;MEIENKLTFHYACRKCGKDYSKEEYAQSRFCRTCGSFLILSFKKEEYLDSKTRNNSFREKFALNRAAESLRQRIGRSKEFEVVSETEKEQPKRPSFESWIWSSEYDEALKLEKEFTKKYKGKDLEDAIPGKVVSNEQGECYAISASCTSNFKKATYEESRRIIISDLKVLPGIGPVREQTLRQQGYNTIEELENHPIWKKQACEFIKMIDKKEVDSTQKWLWQRLPKSHPLLHYLAGFCQDQDFAIIDIETLGLSERPIILLGIAKPYKDKVCTSQFLLRDIPDEPGAIWALISELEPKLSLITYNGRSFDIPYIKQRLAYYGLDSPLDNPHFDLLHFARRALKPKLSDCRLDTVERYIGIKRDINIPGALVPHFYDTYLRTKNVGPLVPIVEHNKQDLLTLGTLFSKLYEEWNL
;
A
#
# COMPACT_ATOMS: atom_id res chain seq x y z
N MET A 1 -18.02 12.15 -39.33
CA MET A 1 -16.88 11.36 -39.79
C MET A 1 -16.13 10.95 -38.53
N GLU A 2 -16.49 9.80 -37.99
CA GLU A 2 -15.88 9.21 -36.77
C GLU A 2 -14.51 8.63 -37.14
N ILE A 3 -13.48 9.12 -36.47
CA ILE A 3 -12.12 8.58 -36.63
C ILE A 3 -11.96 7.48 -35.60
N GLU A 4 -12.11 6.24 -36.04
CA GLU A 4 -11.72 5.06 -35.24
C GLU A 4 -10.19 5.03 -35.03
N ASN A 5 -9.76 5.34 -33.83
CA ASN A 5 -8.39 5.11 -33.38
C ASN A 5 -8.17 3.61 -33.15
N LYS A 6 -7.63 2.87 -34.13
CA LYS A 6 -7.18 1.51 -33.97
C LYS A 6 -5.85 1.48 -33.22
N LEU A 7 -5.89 1.13 -31.93
CA LEU A 7 -4.71 0.72 -31.17
C LEU A 7 -4.33 -0.70 -31.54
N THR A 8 -3.16 -0.91 -32.14
CA THR A 8 -2.61 -2.24 -32.41
C THR A 8 -1.68 -2.65 -31.25
N PHE A 9 -1.97 -3.80 -30.67
CA PHE A 9 -1.19 -4.39 -29.58
C PHE A 9 -0.17 -5.37 -30.16
N HIS A 10 1.08 -5.30 -29.70
CA HIS A 10 2.14 -6.24 -30.03
C HIS A 10 3.03 -6.48 -28.81
N TYR A 11 3.81 -7.53 -28.82
CA TYR A 11 4.76 -7.83 -27.76
C TYR A 11 6.17 -7.44 -28.22
N ALA A 12 6.94 -6.79 -27.35
CA ALA A 12 8.28 -6.33 -27.67
C ALA A 12 9.30 -6.75 -26.60
N CYS A 13 10.54 -6.97 -27.04
CA CYS A 13 11.65 -7.21 -26.16
C CYS A 13 12.33 -5.88 -25.78
N ARG A 14 12.26 -5.48 -24.50
CA ARG A 14 12.92 -4.25 -24.04
C ARG A 14 14.44 -4.24 -24.21
N LYS A 15 15.09 -5.41 -24.24
CA LYS A 15 16.55 -5.50 -24.32
C LYS A 15 17.07 -5.34 -25.74
N CYS A 16 16.40 -5.92 -26.74
CA CYS A 16 16.86 -5.89 -28.13
C CYS A 16 15.88 -5.22 -29.10
N GLY A 17 14.72 -4.73 -28.63
CA GLY A 17 13.74 -3.99 -29.43
C GLY A 17 12.93 -4.85 -30.42
N LYS A 18 13.07 -6.17 -30.41
CA LYS A 18 12.40 -7.03 -31.39
C LYS A 18 10.93 -7.21 -31.05
N ASP A 19 10.04 -7.01 -32.03
CA ASP A 19 8.59 -7.17 -31.90
C ASP A 19 8.18 -8.63 -32.17
N TYR A 20 7.07 -9.06 -31.53
CA TYR A 20 6.48 -10.39 -31.60
C TYR A 20 4.96 -10.30 -31.71
N SER A 21 4.35 -11.22 -32.47
CA SER A 21 2.90 -11.33 -32.53
C SER A 21 2.30 -11.99 -31.29
N LYS A 22 0.96 -11.93 -31.16
CA LYS A 22 0.24 -12.59 -30.07
C LYS A 22 0.44 -14.12 -30.10
N GLU A 23 0.52 -14.70 -31.29
CA GLU A 23 0.72 -16.12 -31.48
C GLU A 23 2.15 -16.53 -31.11
N GLU A 24 3.16 -15.73 -31.46
CA GLU A 24 4.55 -15.96 -31.06
C GLU A 24 4.75 -15.85 -29.56
N TYR A 25 4.08 -14.89 -28.92
CA TYR A 25 4.08 -14.74 -27.45
C TYR A 25 3.40 -15.92 -26.74
N ALA A 26 2.32 -16.47 -27.32
CA ALA A 26 1.66 -17.67 -26.78
C ALA A 26 2.56 -18.89 -26.81
N GLN A 27 3.48 -18.99 -27.82
CA GLN A 27 4.44 -20.09 -27.95
C GLN A 27 5.68 -19.91 -27.05
N SER A 28 6.12 -18.68 -26.80
CA SER A 28 7.26 -18.37 -25.94
C SER A 28 7.16 -16.95 -25.42
N ARG A 29 7.18 -16.81 -24.12
CA ARG A 29 7.17 -15.50 -23.42
C ARG A 29 8.55 -14.85 -23.35
N PHE A 30 9.57 -15.50 -23.91
CA PHE A 30 10.94 -15.02 -23.92
C PHE A 30 11.39 -14.68 -25.34
N CYS A 31 12.15 -13.60 -25.45
CA CYS A 31 12.76 -13.17 -26.70
C CYS A 31 13.68 -14.26 -27.26
N ARG A 32 13.38 -14.76 -28.44
CA ARG A 32 14.20 -15.79 -29.12
C ARG A 32 15.62 -15.32 -29.46
N THR A 33 15.85 -14.00 -29.46
CA THR A 33 17.16 -13.42 -29.82
C THR A 33 18.07 -13.21 -28.60
N CYS A 34 17.53 -12.82 -27.44
CA CYS A 34 18.36 -12.46 -26.27
C CYS A 34 17.90 -13.09 -24.94
N GLY A 35 16.89 -13.97 -24.98
CA GLY A 35 16.37 -14.66 -23.80
C GLY A 35 15.60 -13.78 -22.78
N SER A 36 15.46 -12.48 -23.03
CA SER A 36 14.75 -11.58 -22.13
C SER A 36 13.25 -11.72 -22.28
N PHE A 37 12.51 -11.40 -21.21
CA PHE A 37 11.05 -11.48 -21.19
C PHE A 37 10.42 -10.48 -22.18
N LEU A 38 9.35 -10.88 -22.86
CA LEU A 38 8.59 -10.06 -23.78
C LEU A 38 7.52 -9.29 -23.01
N ILE A 39 7.30 -8.02 -23.37
CA ILE A 39 6.30 -7.14 -22.76
C ILE A 39 5.28 -6.70 -23.80
N LEU A 40 4.05 -6.48 -23.36
CA LEU A 40 3.03 -5.85 -24.18
C LEU A 40 3.45 -4.40 -24.49
N SER A 41 3.45 -4.03 -25.77
CA SER A 41 3.81 -2.70 -26.25
C SER A 41 2.71 -2.16 -27.16
N PHE A 42 2.57 -0.83 -27.18
CA PHE A 42 1.59 -0.12 -28.00
C PHE A 42 2.31 0.67 -29.08
N LYS A 43 1.93 0.52 -30.32
CA LYS A 43 2.27 1.45 -31.39
C LYS A 43 1.08 2.36 -31.63
N LYS A 44 1.27 3.65 -31.39
CA LYS A 44 0.36 4.70 -31.82
C LYS A 44 0.85 5.17 -33.17
N GLU A 45 0.10 4.94 -34.22
CA GLU A 45 0.39 5.57 -35.51
C GLU A 45 0.07 7.08 -35.39
N GLU A 46 1.11 7.91 -35.25
CA GLU A 46 0.99 9.36 -35.27
C GLU A 46 1.08 9.87 -36.69
N TYR A 47 -0.04 10.40 -37.21
CA TYR A 47 0.01 11.40 -38.26
C TYR A 47 0.38 12.74 -37.61
N LEU A 48 1.63 13.19 -37.85
CA LEU A 48 2.21 14.39 -37.26
C LEU A 48 1.67 15.65 -38.00
N ASP A 49 0.83 16.45 -37.34
CA ASP A 49 0.63 17.83 -37.67
C ASP A 49 1.67 18.69 -36.93
N SER A 50 2.35 19.58 -37.68
CA SER A 50 3.58 20.28 -37.29
C SER A 50 3.41 21.40 -36.25
N LYS A 51 2.22 21.58 -35.68
CA LYS A 51 1.95 22.61 -34.65
C LYS A 51 2.01 22.15 -33.18
N THR A 52 2.12 20.86 -32.94
CA THR A 52 2.08 20.31 -31.55
C THR A 52 3.45 20.08 -30.92
N ARG A 53 4.56 20.39 -31.59
CA ARG A 53 5.93 20.12 -31.09
C ARG A 53 6.35 20.89 -29.83
N ASN A 54 5.71 22.02 -29.51
CA ASN A 54 6.15 22.83 -28.36
C ASN A 54 5.53 22.46 -27.00
N ASN A 55 4.40 21.73 -26.96
CA ASN A 55 3.79 21.33 -25.68
C ASN A 55 4.37 20.02 -25.12
N SER A 56 4.71 19.06 -25.99
CA SER A 56 5.24 17.75 -25.54
C SER A 56 6.64 17.87 -24.89
N PHE A 57 7.43 18.87 -25.28
CA PHE A 57 8.76 19.11 -24.68
C PHE A 57 8.66 19.70 -23.27
N ARG A 58 7.68 20.57 -23.01
CA ARG A 58 7.42 21.14 -21.69
C ARG A 58 6.85 20.10 -20.70
N GLU A 59 5.97 19.22 -21.16
CA GLU A 59 5.41 18.14 -20.35
C GLU A 59 6.46 17.07 -20.00
N LYS A 60 7.33 16.68 -20.94
CA LYS A 60 8.47 15.78 -20.65
C LYS A 60 9.47 16.40 -19.68
N PHE A 61 9.71 17.70 -19.75
CA PHE A 61 10.58 18.41 -18.81
C PHE A 61 9.98 18.53 -17.40
N ALA A 62 8.66 18.71 -17.31
CA ALA A 62 7.93 18.73 -16.04
C ALA A 62 7.89 17.35 -15.38
N LEU A 63 7.66 16.29 -16.16
CA LEU A 63 7.69 14.90 -15.69
C LEU A 63 9.09 14.47 -15.23
N ASN A 64 10.15 14.84 -15.96
CA ASN A 64 11.53 14.55 -15.55
C ASN A 64 11.92 15.32 -14.28
N ARG A 65 11.52 16.58 -14.12
CA ARG A 65 11.73 17.35 -12.89
C ARG A 65 10.96 16.77 -11.70
N ALA A 66 9.74 16.32 -11.91
CA ALA A 66 8.95 15.64 -10.88
C ALA A 66 9.60 14.30 -10.48
N ALA A 67 10.08 13.52 -11.45
CA ALA A 67 10.80 12.27 -11.21
C ALA A 67 12.14 12.50 -10.47
N GLU A 68 12.90 13.53 -10.83
CA GLU A 68 14.14 13.90 -10.13
C GLU A 68 13.88 14.43 -8.70
N SER A 69 12.83 15.23 -8.52
CA SER A 69 12.38 15.66 -7.19
C SER A 69 11.94 14.50 -6.33
N LEU A 70 11.26 13.51 -6.92
CA LEU A 70 10.87 12.27 -6.23
C LEU A 70 12.10 11.43 -5.85
N ARG A 71 13.05 11.25 -6.79
CA ARG A 71 14.31 10.55 -6.52
C ARG A 71 15.14 11.23 -5.41
N GLN A 72 15.20 12.55 -5.38
CA GLN A 72 15.87 13.30 -4.32
C GLN A 72 15.13 13.21 -2.98
N ARG A 73 13.81 13.12 -2.97
CA ARG A 73 13.02 12.89 -1.75
C ARG A 73 13.18 11.46 -1.22
N ILE A 74 13.20 10.47 -2.10
CA ILE A 74 13.43 9.05 -1.76
C ILE A 74 14.87 8.87 -1.27
N GLY A 75 15.87 9.47 -1.92
CA GLY A 75 17.27 9.41 -1.48
C GLY A 75 17.59 10.19 -0.20
N ARG A 76 16.68 11.07 0.28
CA ARG A 76 16.77 11.73 1.59
C ARG A 76 16.05 10.98 2.71
N SER A 77 15.14 10.07 2.39
CA SER A 77 14.60 9.15 3.39
C SER A 77 15.64 8.03 3.56
N LYS A 78 16.32 8.00 4.69
CA LYS A 78 17.28 6.93 5.06
C LYS A 78 16.63 5.54 5.21
N GLU A 79 15.40 5.37 4.72
CA GLU A 79 14.61 4.14 4.81
C GLU A 79 14.86 3.19 3.62
N PHE A 80 15.50 3.67 2.53
CA PHE A 80 15.81 2.83 1.36
C PHE A 80 17.14 3.26 0.74
N GLU A 81 18.15 2.44 0.85
CA GLU A 81 19.34 2.53 0.02
C GLU A 81 19.02 1.92 -1.35
N VAL A 82 18.94 2.76 -2.37
CA VAL A 82 18.81 2.30 -3.76
C VAL A 82 20.20 1.84 -4.20
N VAL A 83 20.41 0.54 -4.25
CA VAL A 83 21.62 -0.04 -4.86
C VAL A 83 21.49 0.13 -6.38
N SER A 84 22.25 1.07 -6.96
CA SER A 84 22.36 1.23 -8.40
C SER A 84 23.24 0.10 -8.98
N GLU A 85 22.79 -0.55 -10.04
CA GLU A 85 23.48 -1.67 -10.71
C GLU A 85 24.76 -1.30 -11.49
N THR A 86 25.38 -0.17 -11.22
CA THR A 86 26.56 0.30 -11.96
C THR A 86 27.77 0.59 -11.08
N GLU A 87 28.20 -0.43 -10.31
CA GLU A 87 29.60 -0.45 -9.88
C GLU A 87 29.99 -1.87 -9.48
N LYS A 88 30.75 -2.54 -10.37
CA LYS A 88 31.53 -3.73 -10.02
C LYS A 88 32.75 -3.28 -9.24
N GLU A 89 32.60 -3.02 -7.95
CA GLU A 89 33.74 -2.96 -7.04
C GLU A 89 33.74 -4.13 -6.08
N GLN A 90 34.94 -4.68 -5.85
CA GLN A 90 35.20 -5.80 -4.95
C GLN A 90 34.72 -5.47 -3.53
N PRO A 91 34.24 -6.45 -2.76
CA PRO A 91 33.64 -6.22 -1.45
C PRO A 91 34.69 -5.67 -0.47
N LYS A 92 34.58 -4.37 -0.12
CA LYS A 92 35.23 -3.80 1.05
C LYS A 92 34.62 -4.43 2.31
N ARG A 93 35.46 -4.81 3.26
CA ARG A 93 35.04 -5.41 4.55
C ARG A 93 34.02 -4.50 5.24
N PRO A 94 32.91 -5.07 5.74
CA PRO A 94 31.78 -4.30 6.25
C PRO A 94 32.09 -3.57 7.55
N SER A 95 31.51 -2.38 7.74
CA SER A 95 31.47 -1.63 9.00
C SER A 95 30.54 -2.33 10.03
N PHE A 96 30.61 -1.95 11.30
CA PHE A 96 29.84 -2.57 12.39
C PHE A 96 28.32 -2.63 12.13
N GLU A 97 27.76 -1.66 11.41
CA GLU A 97 26.35 -1.66 11.00
C GLU A 97 26.02 -2.75 9.98
N SER A 98 26.96 -3.15 9.14
CA SER A 98 26.76 -4.23 8.18
C SER A 98 26.74 -5.64 8.80
N TRP A 99 27.21 -5.81 10.03
CA TRP A 99 27.12 -7.09 10.77
C TRP A 99 25.71 -7.42 11.20
N ILE A 100 24.91 -6.44 11.57
CA ILE A 100 23.49 -6.63 11.94
C ILE A 100 22.70 -7.10 10.70
N TRP A 101 22.93 -6.45 9.55
CA TRP A 101 22.33 -6.87 8.27
C TRP A 101 22.80 -8.26 7.81
N SER A 102 24.05 -8.63 8.05
CA SER A 102 24.54 -9.96 7.69
C SER A 102 23.93 -11.07 8.56
N SER A 103 23.64 -10.83 9.82
CA SER A 103 23.00 -11.83 10.69
C SER A 103 21.55 -12.11 10.31
N GLU A 104 20.76 -11.07 10.03
CA GLU A 104 19.36 -11.22 9.59
C GLU A 104 19.30 -11.91 8.21
N TYR A 105 20.22 -11.57 7.31
CA TYR A 105 20.35 -12.22 6.01
C TYR A 105 20.70 -13.70 6.15
N ASP A 106 21.69 -14.04 6.98
CA ASP A 106 22.12 -15.42 7.21
C ASP A 106 21.02 -16.26 7.88
N GLU A 107 20.25 -15.67 8.80
CA GLU A 107 19.09 -16.31 9.42
C GLU A 107 17.99 -16.59 8.40
N ALA A 108 17.69 -15.63 7.55
CA ALA A 108 16.69 -15.81 6.49
C ALA A 108 17.12 -16.89 5.48
N LEU A 109 18.39 -16.96 5.07
CA LEU A 109 18.89 -18.04 4.21
C LEU A 109 18.86 -19.43 4.89
N LYS A 110 19.08 -19.50 6.21
CA LYS A 110 18.90 -20.75 6.95
C LYS A 110 17.43 -21.17 6.95
N LEU A 111 16.53 -20.24 7.18
CA LEU A 111 15.10 -20.44 7.13
C LEU A 111 14.65 -20.94 5.76
N GLU A 112 15.12 -20.32 4.67
CA GLU A 112 14.84 -20.76 3.30
C GLU A 112 15.24 -22.22 3.08
N LYS A 113 16.47 -22.59 3.47
CA LYS A 113 16.97 -23.97 3.36
C LYS A 113 16.12 -24.95 4.19
N GLU A 114 15.74 -24.57 5.39
CA GLU A 114 14.89 -25.38 6.27
C GLU A 114 13.52 -25.63 5.62
N PHE A 115 12.85 -24.59 5.16
CA PHE A 115 11.54 -24.70 4.52
C PHE A 115 11.62 -25.44 3.18
N THR A 116 12.66 -25.20 2.39
CA THR A 116 12.91 -25.96 1.15
C THR A 116 13.06 -27.47 1.43
N LYS A 117 13.73 -27.84 2.50
CA LYS A 117 13.87 -29.25 2.93
C LYS A 117 12.56 -29.82 3.47
N LYS A 118 11.85 -29.06 4.32
CA LYS A 118 10.60 -29.46 5.00
C LYS A 118 9.48 -29.73 4.01
N TYR A 119 9.42 -28.93 2.94
CA TYR A 119 8.35 -29.00 1.94
C TYR A 119 8.78 -29.62 0.61
N LYS A 120 9.91 -30.31 0.57
CA LYS A 120 10.40 -30.99 -0.62
C LYS A 120 9.40 -32.04 -1.11
N GLY A 121 8.94 -31.91 -2.36
CA GLY A 121 8.00 -32.84 -2.99
C GLY A 121 6.55 -32.74 -2.48
N LYS A 122 6.23 -31.68 -1.74
CA LYS A 122 4.85 -31.34 -1.36
C LYS A 122 4.22 -30.42 -2.39
N ASP A 123 2.92 -30.54 -2.57
CA ASP A 123 2.14 -29.62 -3.38
C ASP A 123 1.84 -28.33 -2.61
N LEU A 124 1.36 -27.30 -3.33
CA LEU A 124 1.11 -25.99 -2.75
C LEU A 124 0.03 -26.05 -1.67
N GLU A 125 -1.03 -26.82 -1.91
CA GLU A 125 -2.16 -27.01 -1.00
C GLU A 125 -1.74 -27.69 0.31
N ASP A 126 -0.75 -28.59 0.25
CA ASP A 126 -0.21 -29.27 1.44
C ASP A 126 0.69 -28.36 2.29
N ALA A 127 1.33 -27.39 1.65
CA ALA A 127 2.24 -26.46 2.31
C ALA A 127 1.51 -25.22 2.84
N ILE A 128 0.57 -24.71 2.08
CA ILE A 128 -0.19 -23.49 2.32
C ILE A 128 -1.67 -23.79 2.00
N PRO A 129 -2.50 -24.07 3.00
CA PRO A 129 -3.92 -24.37 2.77
C PRO A 129 -4.62 -23.22 2.05
N GLY A 130 -5.18 -23.50 0.89
CA GLY A 130 -5.84 -22.52 0.02
C GLY A 130 -6.49 -23.18 -1.17
N LYS A 131 -6.87 -22.39 -2.17
CA LYS A 131 -7.47 -22.88 -3.41
C LYS A 131 -7.18 -21.97 -4.59
N VAL A 132 -7.15 -22.52 -5.78
CA VAL A 132 -7.15 -21.74 -7.00
C VAL A 132 -8.52 -21.09 -7.18
N VAL A 133 -8.53 -19.80 -7.46
CA VAL A 133 -9.71 -19.02 -7.82
C VAL A 133 -9.52 -18.41 -9.20
N SER A 134 -10.59 -18.39 -9.99
CA SER A 134 -10.61 -17.82 -11.33
C SER A 134 -11.55 -16.64 -11.38
N ASN A 135 -11.17 -15.61 -12.12
CA ASN A 135 -11.99 -14.43 -12.40
C ASN A 135 -11.76 -13.97 -13.86
N GLU A 136 -12.39 -12.85 -14.24
CA GLU A 136 -12.34 -12.32 -15.60
C GLU A 136 -10.92 -11.98 -16.09
N GLN A 137 -9.96 -11.76 -15.17
CA GLN A 137 -8.59 -11.36 -15.48
C GLN A 137 -7.58 -12.52 -15.41
N GLY A 138 -8.00 -13.69 -14.93
CA GLY A 138 -7.15 -14.87 -14.83
C GLY A 138 -7.38 -15.65 -13.55
N GLU A 139 -6.35 -16.37 -13.13
CA GLU A 139 -6.37 -17.20 -11.93
C GLU A 139 -5.34 -16.71 -10.91
N CYS A 140 -5.58 -17.03 -9.64
CA CYS A 140 -4.58 -16.90 -8.58
C CYS A 140 -4.83 -17.95 -7.49
N TYR A 141 -3.89 -18.07 -6.55
CA TYR A 141 -4.05 -18.92 -5.38
C TYR A 141 -4.56 -18.12 -4.20
N ALA A 142 -5.79 -18.37 -3.77
CA ALA A 142 -6.43 -17.69 -2.65
C ALA A 142 -6.25 -18.46 -1.35
N ILE A 143 -5.75 -17.75 -0.33
CA ILE A 143 -5.52 -18.26 1.02
C ILE A 143 -6.41 -17.46 1.96
N SER A 144 -7.18 -18.11 2.82
CA SER A 144 -8.06 -17.45 3.78
C SER A 144 -7.81 -17.96 5.19
N ALA A 145 -7.76 -17.06 6.16
CA ALA A 145 -7.64 -17.40 7.56
C ALA A 145 -8.52 -16.46 8.40
N SER A 146 -8.79 -16.88 9.63
CA SER A 146 -9.50 -16.06 10.61
C SER A 146 -8.78 -16.16 11.94
N CYS A 147 -8.41 -15.03 12.52
CA CYS A 147 -7.72 -14.92 13.78
C CYS A 147 -8.56 -14.13 14.78
N THR A 148 -8.54 -14.52 16.05
CA THR A 148 -9.14 -13.71 17.12
C THR A 148 -8.38 -12.39 17.22
N SER A 149 -9.11 -11.29 17.27
CA SER A 149 -8.54 -9.95 17.37
C SER A 149 -9.46 -9.05 18.18
N ASN A 150 -8.85 -8.14 18.93
CA ASN A 150 -9.55 -7.10 19.64
C ASN A 150 -9.33 -5.76 18.90
N PHE A 151 -10.02 -5.60 17.77
CA PHE A 151 -9.96 -4.37 16.99
C PHE A 151 -10.74 -3.26 17.70
N LYS A 152 -10.03 -2.24 18.18
CA LYS A 152 -10.61 -1.12 18.92
C LYS A 152 -10.47 0.18 18.16
N LYS A 153 -11.50 1.00 18.24
CA LYS A 153 -11.55 2.35 17.70
C LYS A 153 -12.49 3.23 18.53
N ALA A 154 -12.48 4.53 18.29
CA ALA A 154 -13.43 5.43 18.88
C ALA A 154 -14.88 5.07 18.48
N THR A 155 -15.83 5.36 19.37
CA THR A 155 -17.25 5.36 18.99
C THR A 155 -17.57 6.59 18.16
N TYR A 156 -18.74 6.61 17.51
CA TYR A 156 -19.19 7.79 16.78
C TYR A 156 -19.37 9.00 17.70
N GLU A 157 -20.00 8.79 18.85
CA GLU A 157 -20.26 9.84 19.83
C GLU A 157 -18.97 10.46 20.37
N GLU A 158 -18.00 9.63 20.66
CA GLU A 158 -16.67 10.08 21.10
C GLU A 158 -15.95 10.86 19.99
N SER A 159 -15.92 10.31 18.78
CA SER A 159 -15.30 10.94 17.62
C SER A 159 -15.93 12.29 17.31
N ARG A 160 -17.26 12.35 17.27
CA ARG A 160 -18.01 13.58 17.06
C ARG A 160 -17.64 14.63 18.11
N ARG A 161 -17.74 14.28 19.38
CA ARG A 161 -17.42 15.18 20.51
C ARG A 161 -16.00 15.75 20.40
N ILE A 162 -15.01 14.90 20.10
CA ILE A 162 -13.61 15.31 20.01
C ILE A 162 -13.38 16.20 18.78
N ILE A 163 -13.91 15.82 17.62
CA ILE A 163 -13.70 16.57 16.38
C ILE A 163 -14.36 17.94 16.43
N ILE A 164 -15.61 18.05 16.93
CA ILE A 164 -16.31 19.33 16.98
C ILE A 164 -15.78 20.28 18.07
N SER A 165 -15.00 19.77 19.03
CA SER A 165 -14.39 20.61 20.08
C SER A 165 -13.12 21.35 19.62
N ASP A 166 -12.53 20.99 18.47
CA ASP A 166 -11.38 21.69 17.89
C ASP A 166 -11.84 22.73 16.86
N LEU A 167 -11.99 23.99 17.29
CA LEU A 167 -12.47 25.06 16.41
C LEU A 167 -11.50 25.33 15.23
N LYS A 168 -10.23 24.94 15.35
CA LYS A 168 -9.20 25.16 14.32
C LYS A 168 -9.41 24.34 13.04
N VAL A 169 -10.32 23.35 13.07
CA VAL A 169 -10.70 22.61 11.87
C VAL A 169 -11.49 23.48 10.88
N LEU A 170 -12.08 24.59 11.33
CA LEU A 170 -12.73 25.55 10.45
C LEU A 170 -11.72 26.49 9.78
N PRO A 171 -11.89 26.77 8.48
CA PRO A 171 -11.07 27.72 7.75
C PRO A 171 -11.01 29.09 8.43
N GLY A 172 -9.80 29.61 8.65
CA GLY A 172 -9.57 30.94 9.21
C GLY A 172 -9.54 31.01 10.72
N ILE A 173 -9.82 29.93 11.47
CA ILE A 173 -9.63 29.86 12.92
C ILE A 173 -8.23 29.30 13.20
N GLY A 174 -7.35 30.16 13.68
CA GLY A 174 -6.05 29.81 14.25
C GLY A 174 -6.08 29.87 15.77
N PRO A 175 -4.94 29.57 16.46
CA PRO A 175 -4.90 29.52 17.93
C PRO A 175 -5.43 30.79 18.64
N VAL A 176 -5.08 31.95 18.11
CA VAL A 176 -5.52 33.25 18.71
C VAL A 176 -7.03 33.42 18.57
N ARG A 177 -7.59 33.15 17.41
CA ARG A 177 -9.04 33.26 17.19
C ARG A 177 -9.81 32.19 17.96
N GLU A 178 -9.30 30.98 18.04
CA GLU A 178 -9.87 29.95 18.91
C GLU A 178 -9.96 30.42 20.35
N GLN A 179 -8.90 31.00 20.92
CA GLN A 179 -8.89 31.52 22.27
C GLN A 179 -9.96 32.64 22.46
N THR A 180 -10.04 33.56 21.50
CA THR A 180 -11.04 34.64 21.53
C THR A 180 -12.46 34.08 21.48
N LEU A 181 -12.72 33.11 20.59
CA LEU A 181 -14.05 32.49 20.48
C LEU A 181 -14.44 31.76 21.76
N ARG A 182 -13.50 31.02 22.37
CA ARG A 182 -13.73 30.36 23.67
C ARG A 182 -14.06 31.37 24.80
N GLN A 183 -13.37 32.52 24.83
CA GLN A 183 -13.68 33.62 25.79
C GLN A 183 -15.06 34.21 25.53
N GLN A 184 -15.58 34.17 24.31
CA GLN A 184 -16.93 34.58 23.93
C GLN A 184 -17.99 33.51 24.20
N GLY A 185 -17.60 32.32 24.69
CA GLY A 185 -18.50 31.23 25.02
C GLY A 185 -18.66 30.17 23.93
N TYR A 186 -17.96 30.28 22.79
CA TYR A 186 -17.98 29.28 21.71
C TYR A 186 -16.93 28.19 21.94
N ASN A 187 -17.34 27.03 22.44
CA ASN A 187 -16.45 25.90 22.77
C ASN A 187 -16.46 24.77 21.72
N THR A 188 -17.52 24.73 20.91
CA THR A 188 -17.73 23.73 19.88
C THR A 188 -18.10 24.39 18.56
N ILE A 189 -17.93 23.61 17.47
CA ILE A 189 -18.32 24.04 16.13
C ILE A 189 -19.84 24.19 16.02
N GLU A 190 -20.63 23.40 16.74
CA GLU A 190 -22.09 23.54 16.79
C GLU A 190 -22.54 24.93 17.31
N GLU A 191 -21.88 25.44 18.34
CA GLU A 191 -22.17 26.76 18.85
C GLU A 191 -21.89 27.88 17.85
N LEU A 192 -20.92 27.62 16.92
CA LEU A 192 -20.61 28.54 15.83
C LEU A 192 -21.65 28.56 14.69
N GLU A 193 -22.65 27.67 14.68
CA GLU A 193 -23.75 27.70 13.69
C GLU A 193 -24.59 28.97 13.80
N ASN A 194 -24.53 29.69 14.93
CA ASN A 194 -25.18 30.99 15.11
C ASN A 194 -24.20 32.18 15.06
N HIS A 195 -22.90 31.92 14.81
CA HIS A 195 -21.89 32.98 14.76
C HIS A 195 -21.96 33.76 13.44
N PRO A 196 -21.94 35.11 13.44
CA PRO A 196 -22.14 35.90 12.21
C PRO A 196 -21.12 35.64 11.09
N ILE A 197 -19.88 35.25 11.43
CA ILE A 197 -18.81 35.00 10.46
C ILE A 197 -18.69 33.51 10.10
N TRP A 198 -18.80 32.60 11.10
CA TRP A 198 -18.46 31.20 10.95
C TRP A 198 -19.65 30.28 10.67
N LYS A 199 -20.89 30.81 10.76
CA LYS A 199 -22.14 30.03 10.56
C LYS A 199 -22.12 29.11 9.36
N LYS A 200 -21.77 29.62 8.18
CA LYS A 200 -21.81 28.85 6.92
C LYS A 200 -20.90 27.64 6.99
N GLN A 201 -19.64 27.83 7.41
CA GLN A 201 -18.63 26.78 7.49
C GLN A 201 -18.93 25.79 8.62
N ALA A 202 -19.43 26.28 9.76
CA ALA A 202 -19.86 25.43 10.86
C ALA A 202 -21.00 24.50 10.42
N CYS A 203 -22.08 25.04 9.85
CA CYS A 203 -23.20 24.23 9.35
C CYS A 203 -22.79 23.22 8.27
N GLU A 204 -21.87 23.60 7.35
CA GLU A 204 -21.36 22.69 6.34
C GLU A 204 -20.56 21.54 6.96
N PHE A 205 -19.67 21.87 7.90
CA PHE A 205 -18.84 20.88 8.60
C PHE A 205 -19.68 19.94 9.46
N ILE A 206 -20.63 20.45 10.25
CA ILE A 206 -21.53 19.62 11.07
C ILE A 206 -22.36 18.67 10.22
N LYS A 207 -22.86 19.11 9.08
CA LYS A 207 -23.59 18.23 8.13
C LYS A 207 -22.75 17.05 7.66
N MET A 208 -21.45 17.23 7.37
CA MET A 208 -20.56 16.13 7.02
C MET A 208 -20.35 15.14 8.18
N ILE A 209 -20.17 15.69 9.39
CA ILE A 209 -20.01 14.91 10.62
C ILE A 209 -21.27 14.07 10.88
N ASP A 210 -22.46 14.68 10.85
CA ASP A 210 -23.72 14.01 11.15
C ASP A 210 -24.11 12.96 10.11
N LYS A 211 -23.71 13.15 8.86
CA LYS A 211 -23.84 12.15 7.80
C LYS A 211 -22.77 11.06 7.84
N LYS A 212 -21.79 11.16 8.73
CA LYS A 212 -20.64 10.25 8.83
C LYS A 212 -19.85 10.14 7.53
N GLU A 213 -19.71 11.25 6.80
CA GLU A 213 -18.98 11.29 5.52
C GLU A 213 -17.47 11.28 5.76
N VAL A 214 -16.86 10.08 5.86
CA VAL A 214 -15.43 9.92 6.17
C VAL A 214 -14.55 10.61 5.14
N ASP A 215 -14.77 10.38 3.85
CA ASP A 215 -13.94 10.92 2.75
C ASP A 215 -13.98 12.46 2.72
N SER A 216 -15.17 13.04 2.72
CA SER A 216 -15.35 14.50 2.70
C SER A 216 -14.73 15.14 3.94
N THR A 217 -14.95 14.57 5.13
CA THR A 217 -14.41 15.07 6.39
C THR A 217 -12.88 14.92 6.42
N GLN A 218 -12.34 13.80 5.95
CA GLN A 218 -10.89 13.58 5.86
C GLN A 218 -10.23 14.63 4.94
N LYS A 219 -10.80 14.87 3.75
CA LYS A 219 -10.33 15.89 2.80
C LYS A 219 -10.40 17.31 3.40
N TRP A 220 -11.48 17.63 4.14
CA TRP A 220 -11.60 18.89 4.85
C TRP A 220 -10.51 19.08 5.90
N LEU A 221 -10.29 18.08 6.75
CA LEU A 221 -9.27 18.13 7.80
C LEU A 221 -7.86 18.25 7.23
N TRP A 222 -7.56 17.59 6.10
CA TRP A 222 -6.23 17.66 5.47
C TRP A 222 -5.84 19.03 4.94
N GLN A 223 -6.79 19.90 4.69
CA GLN A 223 -6.49 21.28 4.30
C GLN A 223 -5.87 22.09 5.46
N ARG A 224 -6.00 21.61 6.69
CA ARG A 224 -5.64 22.32 7.92
C ARG A 224 -4.67 21.58 8.81
N LEU A 225 -4.81 20.27 8.86
CA LEU A 225 -4.10 19.42 9.78
C LEU A 225 -3.10 18.52 9.02
N PRO A 226 -1.95 18.24 9.61
CA PRO A 226 -1.04 17.25 9.03
C PRO A 226 -1.70 15.87 9.01
N LYS A 227 -1.34 15.04 8.01
CA LYS A 227 -1.90 13.68 7.82
C LYS A 227 -1.71 12.75 9.04
N SER A 228 -0.84 13.12 9.98
CA SER A 228 -0.59 12.43 11.23
C SER A 228 -1.45 12.92 12.40
N HIS A 229 -2.36 13.88 12.19
CA HIS A 229 -3.12 14.49 13.31
C HIS A 229 -4.09 13.49 13.91
N PRO A 230 -4.20 13.36 15.25
CA PRO A 230 -5.10 12.41 15.92
C PRO A 230 -6.57 12.52 15.49
N LEU A 231 -7.08 13.72 15.22
CA LEU A 231 -8.46 13.91 14.72
C LEU A 231 -8.75 13.10 13.45
N LEU A 232 -7.75 12.86 12.60
CA LEU A 232 -7.91 12.00 11.42
C LEU A 232 -8.10 10.53 11.80
N HIS A 233 -7.48 10.08 12.88
CA HIS A 233 -7.68 8.72 13.39
C HIS A 233 -9.08 8.58 14.02
N TYR A 234 -9.56 9.60 14.71
CA TYR A 234 -10.92 9.63 15.27
C TYR A 234 -12.03 9.51 14.20
N LEU A 235 -11.76 9.81 12.91
CA LEU A 235 -12.72 9.53 11.84
C LEU A 235 -13.11 8.05 11.75
N ALA A 236 -12.31 7.16 12.30
CA ALA A 236 -12.62 5.74 12.40
C ALA A 236 -13.94 5.46 13.14
N GLY A 237 -14.38 6.33 14.06
CA GLY A 237 -15.67 6.21 14.72
C GLY A 237 -16.87 6.39 13.81
N PHE A 238 -16.67 6.90 12.59
CA PHE A 238 -17.74 7.04 11.59
C PHE A 238 -18.01 5.73 10.83
N CYS A 239 -17.08 4.76 10.91
CA CYS A 239 -17.13 3.46 10.24
C CYS A 239 -17.61 2.36 11.20
N GLN A 240 -18.22 1.32 10.67
CA GLN A 240 -18.33 0.03 11.36
C GLN A 240 -17.03 -0.75 11.21
N ASP A 241 -16.81 -1.80 12.02
CA ASP A 241 -15.57 -2.58 11.94
C ASP A 241 -15.38 -3.22 10.56
N GLN A 242 -16.46 -3.76 9.97
CA GLN A 242 -16.45 -4.34 8.63
C GLN A 242 -16.25 -3.34 7.49
N ASP A 243 -16.28 -2.03 7.76
CA ASP A 243 -16.03 -0.99 6.78
C ASP A 243 -14.52 -0.68 6.65
N PHE A 244 -13.65 -1.46 7.30
CA PHE A 244 -12.20 -1.36 7.14
C PHE A 244 -11.63 -2.48 6.28
N ALA A 245 -10.67 -2.12 5.45
CA ALA A 245 -9.82 -3.02 4.70
C ALA A 245 -8.35 -2.72 5.02
N ILE A 246 -7.69 -3.64 5.70
CA ILE A 246 -6.25 -3.57 5.96
C ILE A 246 -5.56 -4.19 4.77
N ILE A 247 -4.61 -3.49 4.14
CA ILE A 247 -3.94 -3.94 2.91
C ILE A 247 -2.44 -3.91 3.12
N ASP A 248 -1.78 -4.94 2.60
CA ASP A 248 -0.34 -5.08 2.51
C ASP A 248 0.03 -5.92 1.28
N ILE A 249 1.11 -5.59 0.57
CA ILE A 249 1.53 -6.28 -0.65
C ILE A 249 3.00 -6.69 -0.62
N GLU A 250 3.29 -7.81 -1.26
CA GLU A 250 4.65 -8.25 -1.53
C GLU A 250 4.98 -8.16 -3.03
N THR A 251 6.14 -7.64 -3.36
CA THR A 251 6.53 -7.36 -4.76
C THR A 251 7.89 -7.93 -5.10
N LEU A 252 8.15 -8.14 -6.40
CA LEU A 252 9.49 -8.53 -6.89
C LEU A 252 10.50 -7.37 -6.95
N GLY A 253 10.14 -6.20 -6.43
CA GLY A 253 11.02 -5.02 -6.41
C GLY A 253 10.25 -3.74 -6.17
N LEU A 254 10.97 -2.62 -6.02
CA LEU A 254 10.41 -1.34 -5.58
C LEU A 254 9.60 -0.59 -6.67
N SER A 255 9.72 -0.97 -7.93
CA SER A 255 8.99 -0.33 -9.03
C SER A 255 8.92 -1.23 -10.26
N GLU A 256 7.83 -1.14 -11.04
CA GLU A 256 7.65 -1.80 -12.34
C GLU A 256 7.78 -3.33 -12.33
N ARG A 257 7.85 -3.96 -11.17
CA ARG A 257 7.92 -5.41 -11.01
C ARG A 257 6.54 -5.98 -10.64
N PRO A 258 6.29 -7.26 -10.90
CA PRO A 258 5.04 -7.90 -10.47
C PRO A 258 4.83 -7.84 -8.96
N ILE A 259 3.56 -7.69 -8.56
CA ILE A 259 3.12 -7.97 -7.19
C ILE A 259 2.93 -9.47 -7.09
N ILE A 260 3.59 -10.11 -6.14
CA ILE A 260 3.58 -11.59 -6.00
C ILE A 260 2.57 -12.08 -4.98
N LEU A 261 2.19 -11.22 -4.03
CA LEU A 261 1.20 -11.52 -3.02
C LEU A 261 0.44 -10.23 -2.67
N LEU A 262 -0.87 -10.30 -2.67
CA LEU A 262 -1.75 -9.21 -2.25
C LEU A 262 -2.55 -9.70 -1.04
N GLY A 263 -2.37 -9.01 0.09
CA GLY A 263 -3.06 -9.31 1.33
C GLY A 263 -4.15 -8.28 1.63
N ILE A 264 -5.29 -8.76 2.09
CA ILE A 264 -6.37 -7.96 2.67
C ILE A 264 -6.85 -8.59 3.96
N ALA A 265 -7.11 -7.77 4.97
CA ALA A 265 -7.75 -8.22 6.19
C ALA A 265 -8.94 -7.32 6.54
N LYS A 266 -10.03 -7.92 6.99
CA LYS A 266 -11.25 -7.23 7.39
C LYS A 266 -11.58 -7.56 8.84
N PRO A 267 -11.64 -6.58 9.74
CA PRO A 267 -12.13 -6.78 11.09
C PRO A 267 -13.63 -7.10 11.08
N TYR A 268 -14.04 -8.07 11.87
CA TYR A 268 -15.44 -8.41 12.05
C TYR A 268 -15.67 -8.97 13.46
N LYS A 269 -16.36 -8.20 14.31
CA LYS A 269 -16.58 -8.55 15.73
C LYS A 269 -15.25 -8.78 16.46
N ASP A 270 -15.07 -9.98 17.02
CA ASP A 270 -13.91 -10.44 17.77
C ASP A 270 -12.82 -11.10 16.89
N LYS A 271 -12.92 -10.98 15.58
CA LYS A 271 -12.04 -11.62 14.60
C LYS A 271 -11.51 -10.64 13.56
N VAL A 272 -10.39 -11.00 12.98
CA VAL A 272 -9.89 -10.45 11.72
C VAL A 272 -9.85 -11.60 10.72
N CYS A 273 -10.55 -11.44 9.60
CA CYS A 273 -10.53 -12.37 8.48
C CYS A 273 -9.51 -11.88 7.45
N THR A 274 -8.54 -12.71 7.11
CA THR A 274 -7.51 -12.41 6.10
C THR A 274 -7.80 -13.18 4.83
N SER A 275 -7.62 -12.52 3.70
CA SER A 275 -7.56 -13.13 2.37
C SER A 275 -6.24 -12.71 1.72
N GLN A 276 -5.50 -13.66 1.17
CA GLN A 276 -4.25 -13.42 0.48
C GLN A 276 -4.32 -14.06 -0.90
N PHE A 277 -3.88 -13.32 -1.92
CA PHE A 277 -3.92 -13.72 -3.32
C PHE A 277 -2.48 -13.87 -3.81
N LEU A 278 -2.00 -15.12 -3.85
CA LEU A 278 -0.64 -15.49 -4.20
C LEU A 278 -0.54 -15.86 -5.68
N LEU A 279 0.52 -15.39 -6.35
CA LEU A 279 0.85 -15.84 -7.68
C LEU A 279 1.58 -17.19 -7.62
N ARG A 280 1.08 -18.16 -8.36
CA ARG A 280 1.78 -19.45 -8.62
C ARG A 280 2.82 -19.29 -9.72
N ASP A 281 2.60 -18.31 -10.61
CA ASP A 281 3.54 -17.87 -11.65
C ASP A 281 3.20 -16.41 -12.01
N ILE A 282 4.13 -15.69 -12.60
CA ILE A 282 4.00 -14.26 -12.93
C ILE A 282 2.70 -13.93 -13.72
N PRO A 283 2.24 -14.76 -14.68
CA PRO A 283 0.98 -14.52 -15.38
C PRO A 283 -0.29 -14.50 -14.54
N ASP A 284 -0.25 -14.99 -13.32
CA ASP A 284 -1.38 -14.95 -12.41
C ASP A 284 -1.64 -13.51 -11.84
N GLU A 285 -0.72 -12.57 -12.05
CA GLU A 285 -0.80 -11.23 -11.44
C GLU A 285 -2.11 -10.48 -11.73
N PRO A 286 -2.62 -10.38 -12.98
CA PRO A 286 -3.88 -9.66 -13.21
C PRO A 286 -5.07 -10.32 -12.49
N GLY A 287 -5.10 -11.66 -12.42
CA GLY A 287 -6.10 -12.39 -11.66
C GLY A 287 -6.04 -12.11 -10.17
N ALA A 288 -4.83 -12.05 -9.59
CA ALA A 288 -4.63 -11.75 -8.17
C ALA A 288 -4.99 -10.30 -7.83
N ILE A 289 -4.60 -9.33 -8.66
CA ILE A 289 -4.97 -7.93 -8.47
C ILE A 289 -6.50 -7.78 -8.54
N TRP A 290 -7.15 -8.41 -9.52
CA TRP A 290 -8.60 -8.33 -9.67
C TRP A 290 -9.34 -8.99 -8.50
N ALA A 291 -8.80 -10.08 -7.95
CA ALA A 291 -9.34 -10.71 -6.75
C ALA A 291 -9.30 -9.75 -5.54
N LEU A 292 -8.17 -9.04 -5.32
CA LEU A 292 -8.09 -8.00 -4.29
C LEU A 292 -9.10 -6.88 -4.53
N ILE A 293 -9.16 -6.33 -5.77
CA ILE A 293 -10.07 -5.22 -6.11
C ILE A 293 -11.53 -5.60 -5.88
N SER A 294 -11.90 -6.85 -6.19
CA SER A 294 -13.26 -7.36 -5.98
C SER A 294 -13.66 -7.42 -4.50
N GLU A 295 -12.69 -7.46 -3.59
CA GLU A 295 -12.90 -7.38 -2.14
C GLU A 295 -13.08 -5.92 -1.63
N LEU A 296 -12.78 -4.91 -2.48
CA LEU A 296 -12.77 -3.50 -2.10
C LEU A 296 -14.04 -2.80 -2.56
N GLU A 297 -15.02 -2.72 -1.67
CA GLU A 297 -16.21 -1.90 -1.88
C GLU A 297 -15.90 -0.40 -1.74
N PRO A 298 -16.59 0.50 -2.48
CA PRO A 298 -16.35 1.94 -2.43
C PRO A 298 -16.48 2.59 -1.04
N LYS A 299 -17.29 1.99 -0.15
CA LYS A 299 -17.51 2.48 1.23
C LYS A 299 -16.38 2.15 2.19
N LEU A 300 -15.49 1.22 1.85
CA LEU A 300 -14.44 0.77 2.75
C LEU A 300 -13.41 1.87 2.99
N SER A 301 -12.89 1.92 4.20
CA SER A 301 -11.74 2.75 4.58
C SER A 301 -10.49 1.88 4.64
N LEU A 302 -9.43 2.30 3.97
CA LEU A 302 -8.17 1.56 3.92
C LEU A 302 -7.32 1.81 5.16
N ILE A 303 -6.68 0.76 5.66
CA ILE A 303 -5.63 0.81 6.66
C ILE A 303 -4.37 0.20 6.04
N THR A 304 -3.24 0.92 6.10
CA THR A 304 -1.95 0.46 5.57
C THR A 304 -0.81 0.96 6.45
N TYR A 305 0.42 0.53 6.14
CA TYR A 305 1.66 1.09 6.69
C TYR A 305 2.54 1.62 5.57
N ASN A 306 2.64 2.94 5.44
CA ASN A 306 3.28 3.63 4.28
C ASN A 306 2.58 3.40 2.93
N GLY A 307 1.38 2.85 2.94
CA GLY A 307 0.67 2.44 1.73
C GLY A 307 0.23 3.59 0.84
N ARG A 308 0.12 4.82 1.37
CA ARG A 308 -0.08 6.03 0.55
C ARG A 308 1.07 6.31 -0.39
N SER A 309 2.29 5.90 0.00
CA SER A 309 3.50 6.13 -0.78
C SER A 309 3.95 4.90 -1.55
N PHE A 310 3.51 3.70 -1.16
CA PHE A 310 3.95 2.45 -1.76
C PHE A 310 2.77 1.59 -2.26
N ASP A 311 2.03 0.90 -1.40
CA ASP A 311 1.05 -0.13 -1.78
C ASP A 311 0.01 0.37 -2.78
N ILE A 312 -0.67 1.47 -2.45
CA ILE A 312 -1.78 1.98 -3.28
C ILE A 312 -1.29 2.52 -4.63
N PRO A 313 -0.23 3.36 -4.71
CA PRO A 313 0.35 3.74 -5.99
C PRO A 313 0.87 2.55 -6.80
N TYR A 314 1.44 1.54 -6.14
CA TYR A 314 1.96 0.35 -6.80
C TYR A 314 0.82 -0.47 -7.43
N ILE A 315 -0.25 -0.75 -6.68
CA ILE A 315 -1.44 -1.44 -7.20
C ILE A 315 -2.05 -0.64 -8.37
N LYS A 316 -2.20 0.68 -8.23
CA LYS A 316 -2.68 1.57 -9.31
C LYS A 316 -1.81 1.48 -10.56
N GLN A 317 -0.49 1.45 -10.40
CA GLN A 317 0.46 1.30 -11.50
C GLN A 317 0.31 -0.05 -12.21
N ARG A 318 0.13 -1.13 -11.44
CA ARG A 318 -0.07 -2.48 -12.02
C ARG A 318 -1.43 -2.63 -12.70
N LEU A 319 -2.50 -2.06 -12.13
CA LEU A 319 -3.81 -1.96 -12.80
C LEU A 319 -3.68 -1.23 -14.15
N ALA A 320 -3.06 -0.05 -14.16
CA ALA A 320 -2.82 0.70 -15.39
C ALA A 320 -1.96 -0.06 -16.41
N TYR A 321 -0.97 -0.85 -15.94
CA TYR A 321 -0.16 -1.71 -16.80
C TYR A 321 -0.99 -2.77 -17.54
N TYR A 322 -2.05 -3.28 -16.90
CA TYR A 322 -2.98 -4.26 -17.49
C TYR A 322 -4.19 -3.61 -18.17
N GLY A 323 -4.29 -2.27 -18.19
CA GLY A 323 -5.43 -1.54 -18.76
C GLY A 323 -6.71 -1.70 -17.95
N LEU A 324 -6.58 -1.93 -16.64
CA LEU A 324 -7.69 -2.09 -15.72
C LEU A 324 -7.97 -0.77 -14.97
N ASP A 325 -9.25 -0.49 -14.73
CA ASP A 325 -9.66 0.67 -13.96
C ASP A 325 -9.27 0.53 -12.48
N SER A 326 -8.96 1.67 -11.87
CA SER A 326 -8.55 1.71 -10.46
C SER A 326 -9.62 2.35 -9.58
N PRO A 327 -10.40 1.57 -8.81
CA PRO A 327 -11.41 2.08 -7.88
C PRO A 327 -10.81 2.49 -6.51
N LEU A 328 -9.49 2.66 -6.38
CA LEU A 328 -8.77 2.85 -5.12
C LEU A 328 -8.74 4.32 -4.66
N ASP A 329 -9.91 4.97 -4.51
CA ASP A 329 -10.04 6.34 -4.00
C ASP A 329 -10.72 6.37 -2.60
N ASN A 330 -10.66 5.26 -1.89
CA ASN A 330 -11.22 5.07 -0.56
C ASN A 330 -10.57 6.00 0.49
N PRO A 331 -11.29 6.39 1.56
CA PRO A 331 -10.69 7.00 2.74
C PRO A 331 -9.52 6.14 3.26
N HIS A 332 -8.43 6.78 3.69
CA HIS A 332 -7.20 6.03 3.93
C HIS A 332 -6.51 6.43 5.24
N PHE A 333 -6.33 5.48 6.13
CA PHE A 333 -5.59 5.56 7.39
C PHE A 333 -4.20 4.95 7.20
N ASP A 334 -3.21 5.78 6.87
CA ASP A 334 -1.81 5.33 6.78
C ASP A 334 -1.15 5.41 8.14
N LEU A 335 -0.94 4.26 8.77
CA LEU A 335 -0.50 4.14 10.15
C LEU A 335 0.94 4.61 10.38
N LEU A 336 1.80 4.65 9.34
CA LEU A 336 3.14 5.18 9.48
C LEU A 336 3.14 6.65 9.94
N HIS A 337 2.22 7.45 9.40
CA HIS A 337 2.12 8.86 9.81
C HIS A 337 1.71 9.01 11.27
N PHE A 338 0.77 8.20 11.73
CA PHE A 338 0.29 8.18 13.11
C PHE A 338 1.35 7.61 14.06
N ALA A 339 2.00 6.50 13.70
CA ALA A 339 3.09 5.91 14.47
C ALA A 339 4.26 6.89 14.63
N ARG A 340 4.65 7.60 13.58
CA ARG A 340 5.69 8.65 13.66
C ARG A 340 5.31 9.76 14.64
N ARG A 341 4.06 10.15 14.71
CA ARG A 341 3.60 11.18 15.65
C ARG A 341 3.57 10.69 17.09
N ALA A 342 3.03 9.49 17.32
CA ALA A 342 2.80 8.97 18.67
C ALA A 342 4.05 8.31 19.26
N LEU A 343 4.82 7.56 18.45
CA LEU A 343 5.83 6.63 18.91
C LEU A 343 7.27 7.06 18.60
N LYS A 344 7.52 7.94 17.60
CA LYS A 344 8.88 8.38 17.26
C LYS A 344 9.69 8.91 18.45
N PRO A 345 9.11 9.63 19.44
CA PRO A 345 9.86 10.04 20.63
C PRO A 345 10.29 8.88 21.52
N LYS A 346 9.67 7.70 21.38
CA LYS A 346 9.87 6.50 22.20
C LYS A 346 10.70 5.43 21.47
N LEU A 347 10.92 5.56 20.16
CA LEU A 347 11.55 4.56 19.30
C LEU A 347 12.73 5.12 18.52
N SER A 348 13.70 4.26 18.19
CA SER A 348 14.85 4.60 17.34
C SER A 348 14.41 4.94 15.91
N ASP A 349 13.44 4.19 15.38
CA ASP A 349 12.82 4.41 14.08
C ASP A 349 11.35 3.95 14.12
N CYS A 350 10.63 4.14 13.02
CA CYS A 350 9.23 3.73 12.89
C CYS A 350 9.08 2.70 11.75
N ARG A 351 10.02 1.76 11.60
CA ARG A 351 9.81 0.57 10.78
C ARG A 351 8.79 -0.33 11.48
N LEU A 352 8.04 -1.11 10.71
CA LEU A 352 6.96 -1.93 11.28
C LEU A 352 7.49 -2.92 12.31
N ASP A 353 8.64 -3.56 12.05
CA ASP A 353 9.30 -4.49 12.97
C ASP A 353 9.72 -3.83 14.30
N THR A 354 10.17 -2.58 14.27
CA THR A 354 10.51 -1.81 15.47
C THR A 354 9.25 -1.46 16.27
N VAL A 355 8.18 -1.08 15.58
CA VAL A 355 6.87 -0.79 16.20
C VAL A 355 6.28 -2.05 16.80
N GLU A 356 6.32 -3.20 16.12
CA GLU A 356 5.86 -4.49 16.63
C GLU A 356 6.52 -4.88 17.95
N ARG A 357 7.85 -4.79 17.98
CA ARG A 357 8.60 -5.07 19.21
C ARG A 357 8.16 -4.18 20.38
N TYR A 358 7.89 -2.91 20.10
CA TYR A 358 7.43 -1.96 21.12
C TYR A 358 6.02 -2.29 21.64
N ILE A 359 5.09 -2.68 20.76
CA ILE A 359 3.72 -3.05 21.16
C ILE A 359 3.60 -4.51 21.62
N GLY A 360 4.72 -5.24 21.71
CA GLY A 360 4.79 -6.59 22.27
C GLY A 360 4.40 -7.71 21.29
N ILE A 361 4.36 -7.45 20.00
CA ILE A 361 4.11 -8.47 18.97
C ILE A 361 5.42 -9.21 18.68
N LYS A 362 5.34 -10.54 18.66
CA LYS A 362 6.44 -11.43 18.27
C LYS A 362 6.05 -12.17 17.00
N ARG A 363 6.99 -12.25 16.06
CA ARG A 363 6.85 -13.03 14.83
C ARG A 363 7.42 -14.44 15.04
N ASP A 364 6.67 -15.46 14.66
CA ASP A 364 7.17 -16.83 14.63
C ASP A 364 8.11 -17.06 13.45
N ILE A 365 7.79 -16.44 12.31
CA ILE A 365 8.60 -16.45 11.10
C ILE A 365 8.92 -15.00 10.76
N ASN A 366 10.21 -14.67 10.70
CA ASN A 366 10.66 -13.34 10.36
C ASN A 366 11.61 -13.41 9.17
N ILE A 367 11.18 -12.82 8.04
CA ILE A 367 12.02 -12.59 6.87
C ILE A 367 12.08 -11.10 6.59
N PRO A 368 13.26 -10.51 6.34
CA PRO A 368 13.33 -9.15 5.87
C PRO A 368 12.58 -8.99 4.55
N GLY A 369 11.72 -7.98 4.42
CA GLY A 369 10.94 -7.73 3.19
C GLY A 369 11.82 -7.62 1.94
N ALA A 370 13.07 -7.15 2.09
CA ALA A 370 14.05 -7.09 1.00
C ALA A 370 14.43 -8.47 0.43
N LEU A 371 14.20 -9.57 1.17
CA LEU A 371 14.50 -10.93 0.74
C LEU A 371 13.29 -11.66 0.15
N VAL A 372 12.11 -11.12 0.23
CA VAL A 372 10.89 -11.68 -0.39
C VAL A 372 11.10 -11.99 -1.88
N PRO A 373 11.71 -11.09 -2.70
CA PRO A 373 12.02 -11.41 -4.10
C PRO A 373 12.92 -12.62 -4.28
N HIS A 374 13.92 -12.81 -3.39
CA HIS A 374 14.84 -13.93 -3.43
C HIS A 374 14.12 -15.27 -3.15
N PHE A 375 13.27 -15.32 -2.14
CA PHE A 375 12.47 -16.50 -1.79
C PHE A 375 11.54 -16.89 -2.94
N TYR A 376 10.86 -15.90 -3.53
CA TYR A 376 9.95 -16.17 -4.65
C TYR A 376 10.71 -16.61 -5.91
N ASP A 377 11.88 -16.05 -6.21
CA ASP A 377 12.74 -16.50 -7.31
C ASP A 377 13.22 -17.94 -7.10
N THR A 378 13.58 -18.31 -5.86
CA THR A 378 13.92 -19.69 -5.52
C THR A 378 12.76 -20.66 -5.79
N TYR A 379 11.52 -20.28 -5.43
CA TYR A 379 10.33 -21.04 -5.78
C TYR A 379 10.16 -21.17 -7.29
N LEU A 380 10.27 -20.09 -8.05
CA LEU A 380 10.09 -20.12 -9.51
C LEU A 380 11.11 -21.04 -10.20
N ARG A 381 12.36 -21.02 -9.73
CA ARG A 381 13.45 -21.84 -10.31
C ARG A 381 13.36 -23.31 -9.93
N THR A 382 13.01 -23.60 -8.68
CA THR A 382 13.06 -24.96 -8.14
C THR A 382 11.70 -25.67 -8.16
N LYS A 383 10.61 -24.90 -8.31
CA LYS A 383 9.22 -25.34 -8.10
C LYS A 383 8.97 -25.95 -6.72
N ASN A 384 9.87 -25.71 -5.77
CA ASN A 384 9.68 -26.09 -4.38
C ASN A 384 8.85 -25.04 -3.66
N VAL A 385 7.74 -25.43 -3.08
CA VAL A 385 6.78 -24.53 -2.42
C VAL A 385 7.25 -24.00 -1.06
N GLY A 386 8.28 -24.61 -0.47
CA GLY A 386 8.81 -24.23 0.85
C GLY A 386 9.12 -22.73 0.98
N PRO A 387 9.82 -22.09 0.03
CA PRO A 387 10.11 -20.66 0.08
C PRO A 387 8.89 -19.73 0.06
N LEU A 388 7.72 -20.19 -0.41
CA LEU A 388 6.48 -19.40 -0.37
C LEU A 388 5.88 -19.27 1.04
N VAL A 389 6.07 -20.27 1.89
CA VAL A 389 5.47 -20.30 3.25
C VAL A 389 5.88 -19.08 4.07
N PRO A 390 7.17 -18.73 4.19
CA PRO A 390 7.59 -17.54 4.91
C PRO A 390 7.03 -16.23 4.34
N ILE A 391 6.88 -16.13 3.01
CA ILE A 391 6.30 -14.93 2.35
C ILE A 391 4.83 -14.75 2.76
N VAL A 392 4.05 -15.84 2.71
CA VAL A 392 2.62 -15.82 3.07
C VAL A 392 2.43 -15.50 4.55
N GLU A 393 3.23 -16.11 5.42
CA GLU A 393 3.15 -15.84 6.87
C GLU A 393 3.63 -14.43 7.23
N HIS A 394 4.64 -13.88 6.52
CA HIS A 394 5.10 -12.49 6.69
C HIS A 394 3.97 -11.50 6.40
N ASN A 395 3.39 -11.54 5.21
CA ASN A 395 2.29 -10.66 4.82
C ASN A 395 1.05 -10.82 5.74
N LYS A 396 0.70 -12.06 6.11
CA LYS A 396 -0.38 -12.31 7.06
C LYS A 396 -0.12 -11.66 8.42
N GLN A 397 1.12 -11.76 8.93
CA GLN A 397 1.50 -11.12 10.19
C GLN A 397 1.42 -9.60 10.09
N ASP A 398 1.86 -9.01 8.98
CA ASP A 398 1.76 -7.56 8.74
C ASP A 398 0.30 -7.11 8.80
N LEU A 399 -0.61 -7.79 8.11
CA LEU A 399 -2.04 -7.49 8.16
C LEU A 399 -2.61 -7.52 9.59
N LEU A 400 -2.25 -8.52 10.39
CA LEU A 400 -2.72 -8.65 11.79
C LEU A 400 -2.10 -7.58 12.69
N THR A 401 -0.82 -7.30 12.47
CA THR A 401 -0.09 -6.22 13.17
C THR A 401 -0.73 -4.86 12.93
N LEU A 402 -1.12 -4.55 11.69
CA LEU A 402 -1.75 -3.28 11.37
C LEU A 402 -3.09 -3.09 12.09
N GLY A 403 -3.90 -4.14 12.23
CA GLY A 403 -5.12 -4.10 13.03
C GLY A 403 -4.86 -3.83 14.52
N THR A 404 -3.83 -4.46 15.07
CA THR A 404 -3.40 -4.27 16.46
C THR A 404 -2.83 -2.86 16.68
N LEU A 405 -1.97 -2.41 15.77
CA LEU A 405 -1.38 -1.06 15.83
C LEU A 405 -2.44 0.03 15.73
N PHE A 406 -3.43 -0.15 14.85
CA PHE A 406 -4.55 0.79 14.73
C PHE A 406 -5.25 0.99 16.09
N SER A 407 -5.52 -0.10 16.79
CA SER A 407 -6.14 -0.08 18.11
C SER A 407 -5.24 0.53 19.18
N LYS A 408 -3.93 0.24 19.13
CA LYS A 408 -2.94 0.82 20.06
C LYS A 408 -2.78 2.33 19.89
N LEU A 409 -2.83 2.82 18.66
CA LEU A 409 -2.79 4.26 18.38
C LEU A 409 -4.02 4.98 18.93
N TYR A 410 -5.19 4.37 18.88
CA TYR A 410 -6.39 4.89 19.52
C TYR A 410 -6.23 4.97 21.06
N GLU A 411 -5.72 3.89 21.67
CA GLU A 411 -5.45 3.86 23.12
C GLU A 411 -4.42 4.93 23.53
N GLU A 412 -3.37 5.16 22.73
CA GLU A 412 -2.31 6.15 22.98
C GLU A 412 -2.84 7.60 23.01
N TRP A 413 -3.91 7.91 22.27
CA TRP A 413 -4.48 9.27 22.24
C TRP A 413 -5.69 9.45 23.13
N ASN A 414 -6.23 8.39 23.68
CA ASN A 414 -7.38 8.44 24.58
C ASN A 414 -6.98 8.58 26.07
N LEU A 415 -5.69 8.81 26.33
CA LEU A 415 -5.13 9.16 27.62
C LEU A 415 -5.17 10.68 27.79
#